data_91950f5d968eeb92e14c7d7025b0f150
#
_entry.id   91950f5d968eeb92e14c7d7025b0f150
#
_cell.length_a   1.000
_cell.length_b   1.000
_cell.length_c   1.000
_cell.angle_alpha   90.00
_cell.angle_beta   90.00
_cell.angle_gamma   90.00
#
_symmetry.space_group_name_H-M   'P 1'
#
loop_
_entity.id
_entity.type
_entity.pdbx_description
1 polymer ?
#
loop_
_entity_poly.entity_id
_entity_poly.type
_entity_poly.pdbx_seq_one_letter_code
_entity_poly.pdbx_strand_id
1 'polypeptide(L)'
;MTAARMPDTHPASTPAVLSGSVLVLIQFDVSEELRLDLLQQSVSVRTLPQPSMKHSAPAYVRYQRPPVVGPLEPLILETGERLEGEVKYYDYGVASVVYQLPFAGDWESLVRLASRWVWDVDFASRVEPIVRQKLERVSMAMIKPYAKWLSEDYFIFHVREAAGAPSAAELTRDHSREIAQVVRGDRLLLSDGEVREVLQAQVSYYAGDVAVIGWNAAFLYDSTAGAETSIQLLEYANSQLLEFRHYDELLSDILASVYDVLAQKTGFFARWGLARSATSLHTVLLDVAELTERADNAIKFLSDMFAARFYKLAAGKVGVHDYKDLVAQKLKTAEDLYHDMVEQFNQSRAFFLEATVVLILLIELFFLFKGKPY
;
A
#
# COMPACT_ATOMS: atom_id res chain seq x y z
N MET A 1 -73.18 -5.52 14.42
CA MET A 1 -72.57 -4.60 13.46
C MET A 1 -71.07 -4.60 13.75
N THR A 2 -70.38 -5.41 13.00
CA THR A 2 -68.91 -5.61 13.19
C THR A 2 -68.20 -4.76 12.14
N ALA A 3 -67.50 -3.74 12.60
CA ALA A 3 -66.69 -2.86 11.71
C ALA A 3 -65.45 -3.61 11.21
N ALA A 4 -65.42 -3.80 9.91
CA ALA A 4 -64.25 -4.34 9.22
C ALA A 4 -63.10 -3.29 9.23
N ARG A 5 -61.95 -3.67 9.81
CA ARG A 5 -60.70 -2.88 9.81
C ARG A 5 -60.07 -3.03 8.41
N MET A 6 -59.99 -1.95 7.66
CA MET A 6 -59.21 -1.90 6.41
C MET A 6 -57.73 -2.15 6.71
N PRO A 7 -57.03 -2.91 5.89
CA PRO A 7 -55.56 -3.04 6.03
C PRO A 7 -54.89 -1.74 5.57
N ASP A 8 -54.03 -1.19 6.43
CA ASP A 8 -53.12 -0.09 6.09
C ASP A 8 -52.19 -0.54 4.96
N THR A 9 -52.47 -0.10 3.75
CA THR A 9 -51.53 -0.20 2.63
C THR A 9 -50.46 0.85 2.82
N HIS A 10 -49.30 0.44 3.41
CA HIS A 10 -48.09 1.22 3.26
C HIS A 10 -47.81 1.37 1.76
N PRO A 11 -47.54 2.59 1.24
CA PRO A 11 -47.12 2.76 -0.12
C PRO A 11 -45.77 2.00 -0.27
N ALA A 12 -45.71 1.10 -1.24
CA ALA A 12 -44.44 0.45 -1.62
C ALA A 12 -43.44 1.55 -1.95
N SER A 13 -42.44 1.71 -1.10
CA SER A 13 -41.34 2.64 -1.34
C SER A 13 -40.69 2.23 -2.65
N THR A 14 -40.66 3.13 -3.63
CA THR A 14 -39.90 2.96 -4.86
C THR A 14 -38.45 2.65 -4.44
N PRO A 15 -37.83 1.56 -4.94
CA PRO A 15 -36.47 1.22 -4.53
C PRO A 15 -35.57 2.42 -4.77
N ALA A 16 -34.79 2.79 -3.76
CA ALA A 16 -33.87 3.92 -3.84
C ALA A 16 -32.87 3.61 -4.92
N VAL A 17 -32.91 4.29 -6.04
CA VAL A 17 -31.98 4.13 -7.14
C VAL A 17 -30.71 4.87 -6.79
N LEU A 18 -29.59 4.13 -6.78
CA LEU A 18 -28.23 4.66 -6.65
C LEU A 18 -27.59 4.76 -8.01
N SER A 19 -26.85 5.82 -8.28
CA SER A 19 -25.99 5.91 -9.46
C SER A 19 -24.58 6.33 -9.07
N GLY A 20 -23.57 5.77 -9.77
CA GLY A 20 -22.19 6.03 -9.47
C GLY A 20 -21.22 5.17 -10.26
N SER A 21 -20.16 4.77 -9.60
CA SER A 21 -19.17 3.86 -10.17
C SER A 21 -18.53 3.01 -9.08
N VAL A 22 -18.13 1.81 -9.45
CA VAL A 22 -17.30 0.95 -8.61
C VAL A 22 -15.90 0.93 -9.22
N LEU A 23 -14.90 1.24 -8.39
CA LEU A 23 -13.50 1.20 -8.80
C LEU A 23 -12.79 0.06 -8.06
N VAL A 24 -11.87 -0.59 -8.76
CA VAL A 24 -10.88 -1.47 -8.14
C VAL A 24 -9.51 -0.89 -8.41
N LEU A 25 -8.78 -0.64 -7.34
CA LEU A 25 -7.37 -0.26 -7.36
C LEU A 25 -6.58 -1.55 -7.23
N ILE A 26 -5.64 -1.80 -8.14
CA ILE A 26 -4.74 -2.95 -8.06
C ILE A 26 -3.33 -2.40 -8.21
N GLN A 27 -2.54 -2.54 -7.17
CA GLN A 27 -1.20 -1.98 -7.12
C GLN A 27 -0.17 -3.09 -7.11
N PHE A 28 0.91 -2.86 -7.84
CA PHE A 28 2.05 -3.79 -7.95
C PHE A 28 3.33 -3.05 -7.61
N ASP A 29 4.12 -3.62 -6.72
CA ASP A 29 5.48 -3.20 -6.48
C ASP A 29 6.40 -3.88 -7.49
N VAL A 30 6.88 -3.11 -8.49
CA VAL A 30 7.50 -3.66 -9.70
C VAL A 30 9.01 -3.48 -9.74
N SER A 31 9.55 -2.47 -9.04
CA SER A 31 10.98 -2.14 -9.04
C SER A 31 11.30 -1.18 -7.89
N GLU A 32 12.58 -1.00 -7.57
CA GLU A 32 13.00 -0.02 -6.56
C GLU A 32 12.65 1.43 -6.95
N GLU A 33 12.75 1.76 -8.25
CA GLU A 33 12.40 3.08 -8.78
C GLU A 33 11.90 2.96 -10.22
N LEU A 34 10.95 3.84 -10.60
CA LEU A 34 10.51 4.03 -11.98
C LEU A 34 10.92 5.42 -12.50
N ARG A 35 11.66 5.44 -13.58
CA ARG A 35 12.07 6.66 -14.27
C ARG A 35 10.91 7.22 -15.09
N LEU A 36 10.16 8.14 -14.48
CA LEU A 36 8.96 8.75 -15.10
C LEU A 36 9.27 9.54 -16.35
N ASP A 37 10.47 10.12 -16.47
CA ASP A 37 10.95 10.83 -17.66
C ASP A 37 11.03 9.91 -18.90
N LEU A 38 11.45 8.66 -18.71
CA LEU A 38 11.50 7.68 -19.80
C LEU A 38 10.10 7.14 -20.14
N LEU A 39 9.24 6.96 -19.13
CA LEU A 39 7.85 6.56 -19.35
C LEU A 39 7.06 7.62 -20.15
N GLN A 40 7.29 8.89 -19.87
CA GLN A 40 6.65 10.00 -20.61
C GLN A 40 7.01 10.06 -22.10
N GLN A 41 8.18 9.56 -22.48
CA GLN A 41 8.62 9.48 -23.88
C GLN A 41 7.95 8.33 -24.64
N SER A 42 7.34 7.37 -23.94
CA SER A 42 6.59 6.29 -24.58
C SER A 42 5.20 6.78 -25.02
N VAL A 43 4.75 6.27 -26.15
CA VAL A 43 3.49 6.70 -26.81
C VAL A 43 2.29 6.49 -25.90
N SER A 44 1.41 7.50 -25.79
CA SER A 44 0.10 7.47 -25.11
C SER A 44 0.11 7.66 -23.59
N VAL A 45 1.15 8.25 -23.02
CA VAL A 45 1.22 8.51 -21.58
C VAL A 45 1.10 10.01 -21.31
N ARG A 46 0.33 10.39 -20.29
CA ARG A 46 0.16 11.78 -19.85
C ARG A 46 0.58 11.93 -18.38
N THR A 47 1.06 13.10 -18.01
CA THR A 47 1.25 13.45 -16.59
C THR A 47 -0.10 13.77 -15.96
N LEU A 48 -0.39 13.20 -14.79
CA LEU A 48 -1.59 13.57 -14.03
C LEU A 48 -1.51 15.05 -13.63
N PRO A 49 -2.60 15.82 -13.85
CA PRO A 49 -2.71 17.11 -13.21
C PRO A 49 -2.73 16.91 -11.69
N GLN A 50 -2.20 17.90 -10.97
CA GLN A 50 -2.26 17.87 -9.50
C GLN A 50 -3.72 17.84 -9.03
N PRO A 51 -4.04 17.13 -7.92
CA PRO A 51 -5.39 17.09 -7.38
C PRO A 51 -5.91 18.50 -7.15
N SER A 52 -7.14 18.78 -7.61
CA SER A 52 -7.82 20.02 -7.30
C SER A 52 -8.26 19.97 -5.85
N MET A 53 -7.51 20.58 -4.96
CA MET A 53 -7.88 20.70 -3.55
C MET A 53 -9.12 21.60 -3.40
N LYS A 54 -10.04 21.28 -2.48
CA LYS A 54 -11.25 22.08 -2.17
C LYS A 54 -10.93 23.53 -1.77
N HIS A 55 -9.68 23.79 -1.37
CA HIS A 55 -9.11 25.13 -1.13
C HIS A 55 -7.75 25.26 -1.79
N SER A 56 -7.40 26.50 -2.23
CA SER A 56 -6.10 26.75 -2.85
C SER A 56 -4.96 26.43 -1.88
N ALA A 57 -4.22 25.38 -2.20
CA ALA A 57 -3.06 24.99 -1.43
C ALA A 57 -1.92 26.01 -1.62
N PRO A 58 -1.13 26.31 -0.58
CA PRO A 58 0.11 27.05 -0.74
C PRO A 58 1.03 26.40 -1.78
N ALA A 59 1.76 27.21 -2.56
CA ALA A 59 2.52 26.78 -3.73
C ALA A 59 3.63 25.74 -3.47
N TYR A 60 3.94 25.43 -2.20
CA TYR A 60 4.93 24.45 -1.79
C TYR A 60 4.37 23.01 -1.64
N VAL A 61 3.04 22.84 -1.78
CA VAL A 61 2.40 21.52 -1.72
C VAL A 61 2.28 20.98 -3.14
N ARG A 62 3.33 20.37 -3.63
CA ARG A 62 3.35 19.71 -4.93
C ARG A 62 3.97 18.33 -4.78
N TYR A 63 3.40 17.33 -5.46
CA TYR A 63 4.17 16.11 -5.74
C TYR A 63 5.52 16.53 -6.32
N GLN A 64 6.61 16.10 -5.73
CA GLN A 64 7.93 16.38 -6.29
C GLN A 64 8.03 15.83 -7.71
N ARG A 65 7.38 14.68 -7.94
CA ARG A 65 7.26 14.02 -9.26
C ARG A 65 5.84 13.48 -9.41
N PRO A 66 4.95 14.16 -10.16
CA PRO A 66 3.59 13.67 -10.38
C PRO A 66 3.62 12.34 -11.15
N PRO A 67 2.75 11.39 -10.80
CA PRO A 67 2.70 10.10 -11.47
C PRO A 67 2.34 10.25 -12.95
N VAL A 68 2.79 9.31 -13.74
CA VAL A 68 2.54 9.22 -15.17
C VAL A 68 1.43 8.23 -15.43
N VAL A 69 0.42 8.59 -16.25
CA VAL A 69 -0.78 7.80 -16.50
C VAL A 69 -0.84 7.33 -17.95
N GLY A 70 -1.15 6.06 -18.12
CA GLY A 70 -1.41 5.46 -19.42
C GLY A 70 -2.74 4.71 -19.46
N PRO A 71 -3.38 4.62 -20.64
CA PRO A 71 -4.60 3.83 -20.79
C PRO A 71 -4.29 2.34 -20.68
N LEU A 72 -5.24 1.59 -20.12
CA LEU A 72 -5.28 0.14 -20.20
C LEU A 72 -6.39 -0.34 -21.11
N GLU A 73 -6.21 -1.52 -21.65
CA GLU A 73 -7.27 -2.20 -22.38
C GLU A 73 -8.41 -2.55 -21.41
N PRO A 74 -9.68 -2.45 -21.85
CA PRO A 74 -10.79 -2.82 -20.99
C PRO A 74 -10.69 -4.25 -20.48
N LEU A 75 -10.92 -4.46 -19.20
CA LEU A 75 -11.01 -5.77 -18.60
C LEU A 75 -12.43 -6.31 -18.70
N ILE A 76 -12.59 -7.50 -19.26
CA ILE A 76 -13.88 -8.18 -19.35
C ILE A 76 -13.89 -9.32 -18.34
N LEU A 77 -14.83 -9.26 -17.39
CA LEU A 77 -15.03 -10.31 -16.41
C LEU A 77 -15.87 -11.45 -17.00
N GLU A 78 -15.81 -12.62 -16.40
CA GLU A 78 -16.59 -13.80 -16.82
C GLU A 78 -18.11 -13.55 -16.79
N THR A 79 -18.56 -12.64 -15.96
CA THR A 79 -19.94 -12.17 -15.84
C THR A 79 -20.38 -11.24 -16.96
N GLY A 80 -19.46 -10.90 -17.90
CA GLY A 80 -19.71 -10.02 -19.04
C GLY A 80 -19.55 -8.52 -18.71
N GLU A 81 -19.18 -8.16 -17.50
CA GLU A 81 -18.91 -6.78 -17.12
C GLU A 81 -17.63 -6.29 -17.81
N ARG A 82 -17.72 -5.10 -18.42
CA ARG A 82 -16.61 -4.43 -19.10
C ARG A 82 -16.14 -3.25 -18.26
N LEU A 83 -14.92 -3.33 -17.76
CA LEU A 83 -14.30 -2.31 -16.94
C LEU A 83 -13.32 -1.49 -17.79
N GLU A 84 -13.46 -0.17 -17.77
CA GLU A 84 -12.47 0.73 -18.37
C GLU A 84 -11.32 0.96 -17.38
N GLY A 85 -10.09 1.02 -17.89
CA GLY A 85 -8.90 1.01 -17.05
C GLY A 85 -7.82 2.03 -17.43
N GLU A 86 -7.07 2.45 -16.43
CA GLU A 86 -5.84 3.21 -16.58
C GLU A 86 -4.76 2.67 -15.61
N VAL A 87 -3.49 2.90 -15.97
CA VAL A 87 -2.36 2.58 -15.09
C VAL A 87 -1.62 3.86 -14.76
N LYS A 88 -1.27 4.03 -13.48
CA LYS A 88 -0.46 5.12 -12.96
C LYS A 88 0.87 4.56 -12.51
N TYR A 89 1.94 5.23 -12.88
CA TYR A 89 3.30 4.86 -12.51
C TYR A 89 3.85 5.89 -11.54
N TYR A 90 4.28 5.43 -10.38
CA TYR A 90 4.90 6.25 -9.33
C TYR A 90 6.41 6.09 -9.38
N ASP A 91 7.15 7.16 -9.08
CA ASP A 91 8.62 7.17 -9.11
C ASP A 91 9.26 6.19 -8.12
N TYR A 92 8.57 5.88 -7.03
CA TYR A 92 9.01 4.91 -6.02
C TYR A 92 8.71 3.43 -6.38
N GLY A 93 8.52 3.12 -7.64
CA GLY A 93 8.48 1.73 -8.11
C GLY A 93 7.11 1.07 -8.17
N VAL A 94 6.03 1.78 -7.83
CA VAL A 94 4.67 1.23 -7.83
C VAL A 94 3.96 1.50 -9.15
N ALA A 95 3.34 0.46 -9.73
CA ALA A 95 2.36 0.55 -10.81
C ALA A 95 0.96 0.36 -10.23
N SER A 96 0.14 1.39 -10.24
CA SER A 96 -1.24 1.37 -9.75
C SER A 96 -2.22 1.33 -10.90
N VAL A 97 -3.01 0.28 -10.98
CA VAL A 97 -4.07 0.09 -11.95
C VAL A 97 -5.40 0.47 -11.34
N VAL A 98 -6.19 1.26 -12.07
CA VAL A 98 -7.55 1.62 -11.68
C VAL A 98 -8.50 1.13 -12.77
N TYR A 99 -9.35 0.16 -12.44
CA TYR A 99 -10.46 -0.23 -13.30
C TYR A 99 -11.77 0.31 -12.72
N GLN A 100 -12.64 0.78 -13.60
CA GLN A 100 -13.91 1.39 -13.23
C GLN A 100 -15.07 0.73 -13.97
N LEU A 101 -16.14 0.44 -13.21
CA LEU A 101 -17.44 0.01 -13.73
C LEU A 101 -18.50 1.04 -13.37
N PRO A 102 -19.22 1.65 -14.34
CA PRO A 102 -20.43 2.42 -14.04
C PRO A 102 -21.47 1.55 -13.33
N PHE A 103 -22.09 2.10 -12.29
CA PHE A 103 -23.11 1.41 -11.50
C PHE A 103 -24.42 2.22 -11.46
N ALA A 104 -25.53 1.52 -11.67
CA ALA A 104 -26.87 2.03 -11.40
C ALA A 104 -27.73 0.87 -10.87
N GLY A 105 -28.35 1.05 -9.69
CA GLY A 105 -29.12 -0.01 -9.05
C GLY A 105 -29.60 0.37 -7.66
N ASP A 106 -30.04 -0.60 -6.91
CA ASP A 106 -30.44 -0.46 -5.52
C ASP A 106 -29.33 -0.89 -4.54
N TRP A 107 -29.57 -0.68 -3.26
CA TRP A 107 -28.63 -1.05 -2.19
C TRP A 107 -28.31 -2.55 -2.20
N GLU A 108 -29.30 -3.40 -2.44
CA GLU A 108 -29.12 -4.85 -2.47
C GLU A 108 -28.18 -5.26 -3.61
N SER A 109 -28.32 -4.62 -4.76
CA SER A 109 -27.44 -4.83 -5.92
C SER A 109 -26.01 -4.36 -5.64
N LEU A 110 -25.85 -3.22 -4.93
CA LEU A 110 -24.53 -2.71 -4.52
C LEU A 110 -23.84 -3.65 -3.53
N VAL A 111 -24.57 -4.14 -2.52
CA VAL A 111 -24.06 -5.11 -1.54
C VAL A 111 -23.65 -6.42 -2.23
N ARG A 112 -24.47 -6.93 -3.17
CA ARG A 112 -24.11 -8.14 -3.94
C ARG A 112 -22.85 -7.94 -4.76
N LEU A 113 -22.74 -6.79 -5.43
CA LEU A 113 -21.55 -6.45 -6.22
C LEU A 113 -20.30 -6.32 -5.34
N ALA A 114 -20.41 -5.65 -4.20
CA ALA A 114 -19.34 -5.48 -3.23
C ALA A 114 -18.82 -6.83 -2.72
N SER A 115 -19.71 -7.70 -2.27
CA SER A 115 -19.34 -9.03 -1.78
C SER A 115 -18.61 -9.86 -2.85
N ARG A 116 -19.11 -9.84 -4.09
CA ARG A 116 -18.48 -10.58 -5.18
C ARG A 116 -17.10 -10.03 -5.53
N TRP A 117 -16.95 -8.71 -5.64
CA TRP A 117 -15.68 -8.13 -6.06
C TRP A 117 -14.60 -8.24 -5.01
N VAL A 118 -14.97 -8.05 -3.73
CA VAL A 118 -13.99 -8.10 -2.63
C VAL A 118 -13.48 -9.52 -2.38
N TRP A 119 -14.31 -10.57 -2.61
CA TRP A 119 -13.94 -11.91 -2.19
C TRP A 119 -13.87 -12.97 -3.30
N ASP A 120 -14.67 -12.81 -4.37
CA ASP A 120 -14.82 -13.87 -5.35
C ASP A 120 -14.01 -13.62 -6.65
N VAL A 121 -13.49 -12.41 -6.86
CA VAL A 121 -12.75 -12.04 -8.07
C VAL A 121 -11.29 -11.77 -7.75
N ASP A 122 -10.40 -12.60 -8.27
CA ASP A 122 -8.96 -12.36 -8.22
C ASP A 122 -8.55 -11.38 -9.34
N PHE A 123 -8.61 -10.08 -9.02
CA PHE A 123 -8.22 -9.03 -9.94
C PHE A 123 -6.72 -8.97 -10.15
N ALA A 124 -5.92 -9.19 -9.11
CA ALA A 124 -4.46 -9.09 -9.19
C ALA A 124 -3.89 -10.07 -10.22
N SER A 125 -4.27 -11.35 -10.15
CA SER A 125 -3.80 -12.39 -11.10
C SER A 125 -4.25 -12.13 -12.54
N ARG A 126 -5.39 -11.46 -12.74
CA ARG A 126 -5.88 -11.11 -14.09
C ARG A 126 -5.14 -9.92 -14.68
N VAL A 127 -4.74 -8.97 -13.86
CA VAL A 127 -4.16 -7.68 -14.27
C VAL A 127 -2.64 -7.72 -14.35
N GLU A 128 -1.98 -8.50 -13.50
CA GLU A 128 -0.51 -8.62 -13.48
C GLU A 128 0.10 -8.88 -14.87
N PRO A 129 -0.39 -9.86 -15.68
CA PRO A 129 0.17 -10.11 -17.01
C PRO A 129 0.06 -8.89 -17.94
N ILE A 130 -1.02 -8.12 -17.83
CA ILE A 130 -1.24 -6.90 -18.65
C ILE A 130 -0.21 -5.83 -18.29
N VAL A 131 0.02 -5.62 -16.99
CA VAL A 131 1.01 -4.65 -16.50
C VAL A 131 2.43 -5.08 -16.85
N ARG A 132 2.75 -6.38 -16.69
CA ARG A 132 4.06 -6.95 -17.08
C ARG A 132 4.35 -6.70 -18.56
N GLN A 133 3.42 -7.00 -19.45
CA GLN A 133 3.59 -6.78 -20.89
C GLN A 133 3.82 -5.30 -21.23
N LYS A 134 3.17 -4.38 -20.50
CA LYS A 134 3.39 -2.94 -20.71
C LYS A 134 4.77 -2.50 -20.21
N LEU A 135 5.19 -2.95 -19.05
CA LEU A 135 6.49 -2.58 -18.47
C LEU A 135 7.67 -3.22 -19.21
N GLU A 136 7.51 -4.41 -19.78
CA GLU A 136 8.54 -5.03 -20.64
C GLU A 136 8.90 -4.12 -21.82
N ARG A 137 7.93 -3.42 -22.40
CA ARG A 137 8.15 -2.48 -23.52
C ARG A 137 8.97 -1.24 -23.11
N VAL A 138 9.00 -0.93 -21.86
CA VAL A 138 9.69 0.23 -21.25
C VAL A 138 10.64 -0.18 -20.14
N SER A 139 11.21 -1.39 -20.25
CA SER A 139 12.08 -1.99 -19.25
C SER A 139 13.27 -1.11 -18.82
N MET A 140 13.75 -0.23 -19.71
CA MET A 140 14.77 0.77 -19.39
C MET A 140 14.36 1.80 -18.35
N ALA A 141 13.05 1.94 -18.10
CA ALA A 141 12.53 2.83 -17.06
C ALA A 141 12.56 2.22 -15.67
N MET A 142 12.73 0.89 -15.54
CA MET A 142 12.78 0.22 -14.25
C MET A 142 14.22 0.17 -13.72
N ILE A 143 14.44 0.66 -12.52
CA ILE A 143 15.71 0.53 -11.77
C ILE A 143 15.53 -0.61 -10.79
N LYS A 144 16.40 -1.62 -10.87
CA LYS A 144 16.37 -2.84 -10.07
C LYS A 144 14.97 -3.50 -10.05
N PRO A 145 14.48 -3.99 -11.20
CA PRO A 145 13.17 -4.62 -11.29
C PRO A 145 13.08 -5.86 -10.40
N TYR A 146 11.93 -6.03 -9.76
CA TYR A 146 11.68 -7.19 -8.90
C TYR A 146 11.27 -8.42 -9.73
N ALA A 147 11.81 -9.58 -9.36
CA ALA A 147 11.46 -10.85 -10.01
C ALA A 147 10.03 -11.30 -9.65
N LYS A 148 9.65 -11.13 -8.39
CA LYS A 148 8.31 -11.38 -7.85
C LYS A 148 7.74 -10.05 -7.41
N TRP A 149 6.51 -9.76 -7.87
CA TRP A 149 5.81 -8.56 -7.46
C TRP A 149 4.92 -8.85 -6.25
N LEU A 150 4.91 -7.93 -5.32
CA LEU A 150 3.84 -7.84 -4.34
C LEU A 150 2.67 -7.11 -4.97
N SER A 151 1.46 -7.47 -4.55
CA SER A 151 0.25 -6.77 -4.99
C SER A 151 -0.64 -6.44 -3.80
N GLU A 152 -1.41 -5.37 -3.98
CA GLU A 152 -2.48 -4.95 -3.08
C GLU A 152 -3.69 -4.55 -3.91
N ASP A 153 -4.89 -4.97 -3.49
CA ASP A 153 -6.13 -4.53 -4.12
C ASP A 153 -7.02 -3.78 -3.11
N TYR A 154 -7.78 -2.82 -3.61
CA TYR A 154 -8.68 -2.02 -2.80
C TYR A 154 -9.90 -1.60 -3.61
N PHE A 155 -11.09 -1.66 -3.01
CA PHE A 155 -12.34 -1.40 -3.70
C PHE A 155 -12.97 -0.09 -3.25
N ILE A 156 -13.47 0.71 -4.21
CA ILE A 156 -14.12 1.98 -3.91
C ILE A 156 -15.52 1.97 -4.53
N PHE A 157 -16.52 2.01 -3.67
CA PHE A 157 -17.94 2.10 -4.05
C PHE A 157 -18.35 3.55 -4.01
N HIS A 158 -18.24 4.24 -5.16
CA HIS A 158 -18.55 5.66 -5.27
C HIS A 158 -19.99 5.87 -5.77
N VAL A 159 -20.85 6.29 -4.88
CA VAL A 159 -22.23 6.72 -5.16
C VAL A 159 -22.22 8.23 -5.37
N ARG A 160 -22.65 8.66 -6.55
CA ARG A 160 -22.76 10.09 -6.91
C ARG A 160 -24.14 10.64 -6.60
N GLU A 161 -25.15 9.82 -6.81
CA GLU A 161 -26.55 10.19 -6.64
C GLU A 161 -27.32 9.06 -5.94
N ALA A 162 -28.16 9.45 -5.02
CA ALA A 162 -29.13 8.59 -4.37
C ALA A 162 -30.51 9.22 -4.49
N ALA A 163 -31.56 8.40 -4.63
CA ALA A 163 -32.93 8.88 -4.76
C ALA A 163 -33.30 9.77 -3.56
N GLY A 164 -33.94 10.93 -3.84
CA GLY A 164 -34.26 11.91 -2.81
C GLY A 164 -33.11 12.84 -2.40
N ALA A 165 -31.90 12.67 -2.97
CA ALA A 165 -30.71 13.47 -2.66
C ALA A 165 -30.49 13.67 -1.15
N PRO A 166 -30.40 12.59 -0.35
CA PRO A 166 -30.28 12.69 1.10
C PRO A 166 -28.97 13.39 1.49
N SER A 167 -28.98 14.06 2.63
CA SER A 167 -27.73 14.49 3.26
C SER A 167 -26.91 13.28 3.70
N ALA A 168 -25.59 13.47 3.90
CA ALA A 168 -24.71 12.41 4.39
C ALA A 168 -25.21 11.79 5.72
N ALA A 169 -25.73 12.62 6.62
CA ALA A 169 -26.27 12.15 7.90
C ALA A 169 -27.54 11.30 7.74
N GLU A 170 -28.45 11.68 6.84
CA GLU A 170 -29.65 10.90 6.52
C GLU A 170 -29.27 9.58 5.86
N LEU A 171 -28.38 9.62 4.85
CA LEU A 171 -27.91 8.44 4.16
C LEU A 171 -27.27 7.43 5.13
N THR A 172 -26.38 7.91 5.98
CA THR A 172 -25.67 7.05 6.95
C THR A 172 -26.61 6.50 8.00
N ARG A 173 -27.63 7.28 8.46
CA ARG A 173 -28.61 6.82 9.43
C ARG A 173 -29.54 5.76 8.83
N ASP A 174 -30.07 6.02 7.63
CA ASP A 174 -31.14 5.22 7.03
C ASP A 174 -30.59 3.96 6.33
N HIS A 175 -29.31 3.97 5.90
CA HIS A 175 -28.62 2.87 5.20
C HIS A 175 -27.31 2.43 5.88
N SER A 176 -27.26 2.58 7.21
CA SER A 176 -26.08 2.21 8.01
C SER A 176 -25.64 0.76 7.80
N ARG A 177 -26.56 -0.18 7.68
CA ARG A 177 -26.28 -1.61 7.53
C ARG A 177 -25.76 -1.92 6.14
N GLU A 178 -26.39 -1.41 5.11
CA GLU A 178 -26.00 -1.61 3.72
C GLU A 178 -24.61 -1.00 3.45
N ILE A 179 -24.34 0.20 3.97
CA ILE A 179 -23.02 0.83 3.89
C ILE A 179 -21.97 -0.05 4.57
N ALA A 180 -22.26 -0.55 5.77
CA ALA A 180 -21.32 -1.43 6.48
C ALA A 180 -21.09 -2.74 5.73
N GLN A 181 -22.13 -3.36 5.14
CA GLN A 181 -22.03 -4.55 4.31
C GLN A 181 -21.16 -4.30 3.06
N VAL A 182 -21.36 -3.17 2.39
CA VAL A 182 -20.54 -2.77 1.22
C VAL A 182 -19.08 -2.63 1.59
N VAL A 183 -18.76 -1.97 2.71
CA VAL A 183 -17.38 -1.75 3.18
C VAL A 183 -16.72 -3.05 3.65
N ARG A 184 -17.48 -3.99 4.20
CA ARG A 184 -16.99 -5.33 4.58
C ARG A 184 -16.98 -6.33 3.41
N GLY A 185 -17.67 -6.01 2.32
CA GLY A 185 -17.91 -6.96 1.23
C GLY A 185 -18.77 -8.15 1.67
N ASP A 186 -19.70 -7.98 2.61
CA ASP A 186 -20.46 -9.08 3.19
C ASP A 186 -21.96 -8.98 2.85
N ARG A 187 -22.56 -10.10 2.44
CA ARG A 187 -24.00 -10.19 2.19
C ARG A 187 -24.83 -10.48 3.43
N LEU A 188 -24.20 -11.07 4.44
CA LEU A 188 -24.88 -11.40 5.66
C LEU A 188 -25.15 -10.15 6.49
N LEU A 189 -26.23 -10.18 7.26
CA LEU A 189 -26.54 -9.10 8.18
C LEU A 189 -25.46 -9.01 9.27
N LEU A 190 -24.79 -7.89 9.32
CA LEU A 190 -23.81 -7.60 10.34
C LEU A 190 -24.50 -7.31 11.68
N SER A 191 -23.82 -7.61 12.78
CA SER A 191 -24.29 -7.23 14.11
C SER A 191 -24.29 -5.71 14.28
N ASP A 192 -25.12 -5.19 15.17
CA ASP A 192 -25.16 -3.74 15.46
C ASP A 192 -23.82 -3.22 16.02
N GLY A 193 -23.01 -4.10 16.63
CA GLY A 193 -21.66 -3.78 17.08
C GLY A 193 -20.71 -3.55 15.90
N GLU A 194 -20.74 -4.45 14.91
CA GLU A 194 -19.94 -4.38 13.70
C GLU A 194 -20.32 -3.18 12.82
N VAL A 195 -21.62 -2.94 12.64
CA VAL A 195 -22.11 -1.75 11.91
C VAL A 195 -21.57 -0.47 12.55
N ARG A 196 -21.61 -0.36 13.88
CA ARG A 196 -21.07 0.81 14.59
C ARG A 196 -19.55 0.94 14.42
N GLU A 197 -18.80 -0.17 14.46
CA GLU A 197 -17.35 -0.18 14.27
C GLU A 197 -17.00 0.35 12.88
N VAL A 198 -17.63 -0.17 11.83
CA VAL A 198 -17.41 0.28 10.46
C VAL A 198 -17.71 1.78 10.31
N LEU A 199 -18.83 2.24 10.84
CA LEU A 199 -19.25 3.65 10.72
C LEU A 199 -18.44 4.62 11.60
N GLN A 200 -17.65 4.14 12.58
CA GLN A 200 -16.68 5.00 13.27
C GLN A 200 -15.58 5.53 12.34
N ALA A 201 -15.29 4.80 11.26
CA ALA A 201 -14.32 5.19 10.26
C ALA A 201 -14.94 6.06 9.16
N GLN A 202 -15.79 7.00 9.52
CA GLN A 202 -16.38 7.94 8.58
C GLN A 202 -15.75 9.33 8.68
N VAL A 203 -15.69 10.00 7.53
CA VAL A 203 -15.26 11.39 7.42
C VAL A 203 -16.13 12.13 6.40
N SER A 204 -16.50 13.36 6.71
CA SER A 204 -17.31 14.24 5.89
C SER A 204 -16.75 15.66 5.98
N TYR A 205 -16.89 16.43 4.93
CA TYR A 205 -16.51 17.84 4.90
C TYR A 205 -17.74 18.73 4.77
N TYR A 206 -18.67 18.42 3.84
CA TYR A 206 -19.93 19.09 3.66
C TYR A 206 -21.09 18.21 4.12
N ALA A 207 -22.27 18.79 4.27
CA ALA A 207 -23.47 18.03 4.62
C ALA A 207 -23.89 17.00 3.56
N GLY A 208 -23.41 17.15 2.33
CA GLY A 208 -23.75 16.29 1.19
C GLY A 208 -22.70 15.26 0.84
N ASP A 209 -21.59 15.17 1.57
CA ASP A 209 -20.54 14.17 1.31
C ASP A 209 -20.27 13.30 2.53
N VAL A 210 -19.91 12.04 2.30
CA VAL A 210 -19.39 11.12 3.31
C VAL A 210 -18.51 10.06 2.68
N ALA A 211 -17.41 9.74 3.37
CA ALA A 211 -16.60 8.57 3.11
C ALA A 211 -16.62 7.65 4.34
N VAL A 212 -16.83 6.35 4.12
CA VAL A 212 -16.68 5.31 5.14
C VAL A 212 -15.58 4.38 4.68
N ILE A 213 -14.50 4.27 5.46
CA ILE A 213 -13.26 3.63 5.04
C ILE A 213 -13.06 2.33 5.82
N GLY A 214 -12.92 1.22 5.12
CA GLY A 214 -12.58 -0.09 5.68
C GLY A 214 -11.19 -0.54 5.29
N TRP A 215 -10.87 -1.79 5.63
CA TRP A 215 -9.59 -2.41 5.31
C TRP A 215 -9.42 -2.62 3.79
N ASN A 216 -10.36 -3.33 3.14
CA ASN A 216 -10.28 -3.69 1.72
C ASN A 216 -11.15 -2.81 0.84
N ALA A 217 -12.07 -2.03 1.42
CA ALA A 217 -13.00 -1.24 0.64
C ALA A 217 -13.41 0.05 1.35
N ALA A 218 -13.81 1.04 0.54
CA ALA A 218 -14.43 2.28 1.00
C ALA A 218 -15.76 2.53 0.27
N PHE A 219 -16.70 3.11 1.00
CA PHE A 219 -17.92 3.70 0.46
C PHE A 219 -17.75 5.22 0.41
N LEU A 220 -17.99 5.81 -0.76
CA LEU A 220 -17.96 7.26 -0.97
C LEU A 220 -19.31 7.74 -1.48
N TYR A 221 -19.88 8.74 -0.83
CA TYR A 221 -21.04 9.49 -1.33
C TYR A 221 -20.58 10.94 -1.55
N ASP A 222 -20.38 11.33 -2.80
CA ASP A 222 -19.91 12.66 -3.19
C ASP A 222 -20.10 12.85 -4.70
N SER A 223 -20.05 14.09 -5.17
CA SER A 223 -19.94 14.39 -6.60
C SER A 223 -18.63 13.80 -7.20
N THR A 224 -18.57 13.65 -8.52
CA THR A 224 -17.37 13.15 -9.20
C THR A 224 -16.13 13.99 -8.86
N ALA A 225 -16.26 15.32 -8.91
CA ALA A 225 -15.15 16.23 -8.60
C ALA A 225 -14.76 16.21 -7.11
N GLY A 226 -15.75 16.02 -6.20
CA GLY A 226 -15.49 15.93 -4.76
C GLY A 226 -14.77 14.65 -4.35
N ALA A 227 -15.13 13.53 -4.97
CA ALA A 227 -14.55 12.22 -4.68
C ALA A 227 -13.13 12.04 -5.24
N GLU A 228 -12.71 12.79 -6.25
CA GLU A 228 -11.41 12.62 -6.91
C GLU A 228 -10.23 12.67 -5.92
N THR A 229 -10.22 13.66 -5.05
CA THR A 229 -9.16 13.78 -4.01
C THR A 229 -9.21 12.60 -3.03
N SER A 230 -10.41 12.17 -2.61
CA SER A 230 -10.59 11.05 -1.70
C SER A 230 -10.10 9.73 -2.32
N ILE A 231 -10.39 9.50 -3.60
CA ILE A 231 -9.92 8.33 -4.36
C ILE A 231 -8.39 8.34 -4.46
N GLN A 232 -7.78 9.48 -4.78
CA GLN A 232 -6.32 9.59 -4.86
C GLN A 232 -5.65 9.38 -3.49
N LEU A 233 -6.24 9.83 -2.39
CA LEU A 233 -5.72 9.61 -1.05
C LEU A 233 -5.84 8.14 -0.62
N LEU A 234 -6.91 7.44 -1.00
CA LEU A 234 -7.04 5.99 -0.79
C LEU A 234 -5.99 5.23 -1.61
N GLU A 235 -5.82 5.58 -2.87
CA GLU A 235 -4.80 5.00 -3.74
C GLU A 235 -3.39 5.20 -3.14
N TYR A 236 -3.08 6.39 -2.67
CA TYR A 236 -1.81 6.69 -2.03
C TYR A 236 -1.61 5.93 -0.72
N ALA A 237 -2.63 5.80 0.13
CA ALA A 237 -2.55 5.03 1.37
C ALA A 237 -2.25 3.55 1.09
N ASN A 238 -2.89 2.95 0.07
CA ASN A 238 -2.64 1.57 -0.32
C ASN A 238 -1.23 1.38 -0.93
N SER A 239 -0.73 2.36 -1.70
CA SER A 239 0.66 2.29 -2.20
C SER A 239 1.68 2.33 -1.07
N GLN A 240 1.44 3.11 -0.03
CA GLN A 240 2.30 3.14 1.16
C GLN A 240 2.24 1.81 1.94
N LEU A 241 1.06 1.20 2.05
CA LEU A 241 0.93 -0.13 2.63
C LEU A 241 1.78 -1.15 1.87
N LEU A 242 1.68 -1.15 0.53
CA LEU A 242 2.43 -2.06 -0.34
C LEU A 242 3.94 -1.91 -0.14
N GLU A 243 4.46 -0.69 -0.07
CA GLU A 243 5.86 -0.38 0.21
C GLU A 243 6.31 -0.92 1.58
N PHE A 244 5.54 -0.65 2.65
CA PHE A 244 5.88 -1.18 3.97
C PHE A 244 5.81 -2.71 4.03
N ARG A 245 4.89 -3.35 3.31
CA ARG A 245 4.85 -4.82 3.17
C ARG A 245 6.08 -5.36 2.46
N HIS A 246 6.55 -4.69 1.41
CA HIS A 246 7.79 -5.07 0.72
C HIS A 246 8.98 -5.05 1.68
N TYR A 247 9.15 -3.96 2.43
CA TYR A 247 10.27 -3.87 3.38
C TYR A 247 10.11 -4.83 4.58
N ASP A 248 8.90 -5.16 4.98
CA ASP A 248 8.66 -6.19 6.00
C ASP A 248 9.12 -7.57 5.54
N GLU A 249 8.81 -7.97 4.29
CA GLU A 249 9.30 -9.22 3.69
C GLU A 249 10.84 -9.19 3.53
N LEU A 250 11.38 -8.12 2.95
CA LEU A 250 12.82 -7.96 2.71
C LEU A 250 13.63 -8.03 4.02
N LEU A 251 13.20 -7.34 5.07
CA LEU A 251 13.84 -7.40 6.38
C LEU A 251 13.73 -8.80 7.00
N SER A 252 12.61 -9.50 6.82
CA SER A 252 12.46 -10.87 7.30
C SER A 252 13.47 -11.81 6.66
N ASP A 253 13.63 -11.73 5.35
CA ASP A 253 14.57 -12.58 4.59
C ASP A 253 16.01 -12.29 4.97
N ILE A 254 16.38 -11.02 5.14
CA ILE A 254 17.71 -10.61 5.57
C ILE A 254 17.99 -11.08 6.99
N LEU A 255 17.06 -10.86 7.93
CA LEU A 255 17.22 -11.31 9.31
C LEU A 255 17.35 -12.84 9.39
N ALA A 256 16.53 -13.59 8.64
CA ALA A 256 16.65 -15.04 8.55
C ALA A 256 18.05 -15.46 8.07
N SER A 257 18.57 -14.83 7.01
CA SER A 257 19.90 -15.11 6.49
C SER A 257 21.02 -14.79 7.49
N VAL A 258 20.87 -13.72 8.26
CA VAL A 258 21.83 -13.33 9.33
C VAL A 258 21.79 -14.35 10.47
N TYR A 259 20.61 -14.78 10.91
CA TYR A 259 20.48 -15.81 11.95
C TYR A 259 21.07 -17.14 11.52
N ASP A 260 20.91 -17.55 10.25
CA ASP A 260 21.51 -18.76 9.71
C ASP A 260 23.04 -18.70 9.73
N VAL A 261 23.62 -17.55 9.35
CA VAL A 261 25.07 -17.33 9.40
C VAL A 261 25.60 -17.35 10.84
N LEU A 262 24.86 -16.74 11.79
CA LEU A 262 25.22 -16.75 13.22
C LEU A 262 25.10 -18.14 13.86
N ALA A 263 24.13 -18.95 13.43
CA ALA A 263 23.91 -20.30 13.90
C ALA A 263 24.99 -21.30 13.41
N GLN A 264 25.56 -21.07 12.22
CA GLN A 264 26.64 -21.88 11.65
C GLN A 264 27.97 -21.53 12.34
N LYS A 265 28.26 -22.18 13.49
CA LYS A 265 29.43 -21.94 14.29
C LYS A 265 30.74 -22.19 13.51
N THR A 266 31.59 -21.16 13.47
CA THR A 266 33.06 -21.17 13.36
C THR A 266 33.68 -21.71 12.06
N GLY A 267 33.91 -20.79 11.11
CA GLY A 267 34.88 -20.99 10.02
C GLY A 267 35.34 -19.65 9.44
N PHE A 268 36.54 -19.59 8.91
CA PHE A 268 37.10 -18.38 8.26
C PHE A 268 36.15 -17.83 7.18
N PHE A 269 35.40 -18.69 6.48
CA PHE A 269 34.43 -18.33 5.44
C PHE A 269 33.13 -17.76 6.03
N ALA A 270 32.72 -18.12 7.24
CA ALA A 270 31.55 -17.55 7.91
C ALA A 270 31.73 -16.05 8.17
N ARG A 271 32.96 -15.58 8.41
CA ARG A 271 33.28 -14.16 8.63
C ARG A 271 33.11 -13.30 7.38
N TRP A 272 33.38 -13.85 6.19
CA TRP A 272 33.09 -13.16 4.93
C TRP A 272 31.59 -13.04 4.65
N GLY A 273 30.82 -14.06 5.01
CA GLY A 273 29.36 -14.03 4.99
C GLY A 273 28.80 -12.90 5.88
N LEU A 274 29.30 -12.80 7.11
CA LEU A 274 28.92 -11.75 8.07
C LEU A 274 29.13 -10.33 7.52
N ALA A 275 30.30 -10.04 6.94
CA ALA A 275 30.59 -8.72 6.39
C ALA A 275 29.66 -8.36 5.21
N ARG A 276 29.32 -9.34 4.36
CA ARG A 276 28.41 -9.15 3.25
C ARG A 276 26.98 -8.92 3.73
N SER A 277 26.52 -9.71 4.70
CA SER A 277 25.20 -9.55 5.32
C SER A 277 25.07 -8.22 6.06
N ALA A 278 26.13 -7.76 6.77
CA ALA A 278 26.18 -6.45 7.39
C ALA A 278 26.02 -5.31 6.38
N THR A 279 26.71 -5.39 5.23
CA THR A 279 26.58 -4.37 4.17
C THR A 279 25.16 -4.35 3.58
N SER A 280 24.57 -5.52 3.30
CA SER A 280 23.18 -5.62 2.81
C SER A 280 22.19 -5.03 3.81
N LEU A 281 22.36 -5.37 5.09
CA LEU A 281 21.53 -4.86 6.16
C LEU A 281 21.60 -3.34 6.26
N HIS A 282 22.81 -2.76 6.18
CA HIS A 282 23.00 -1.31 6.23
C HIS A 282 22.29 -0.59 5.07
N THR A 283 22.31 -1.14 3.85
CA THR A 283 21.61 -0.57 2.69
C THR A 283 20.10 -0.53 2.93
N VAL A 284 19.52 -1.64 3.38
CA VAL A 284 18.08 -1.71 3.68
C VAL A 284 17.68 -0.77 4.81
N LEU A 285 18.54 -0.60 5.84
CA LEU A 285 18.32 0.38 6.90
C LEU A 285 18.14 1.80 6.34
N LEU A 286 18.98 2.19 5.37
CA LEU A 286 18.90 3.49 4.72
C LEU A 286 17.64 3.63 3.86
N ASP A 287 17.30 2.61 3.07
CA ASP A 287 16.13 2.62 2.18
C ASP A 287 14.83 2.71 3.00
N VAL A 288 14.73 1.96 4.10
CA VAL A 288 13.55 2.02 4.99
C VAL A 288 13.46 3.37 5.72
N ALA A 289 14.59 3.96 6.13
CA ALA A 289 14.59 5.28 6.77
C ALA A 289 14.06 6.35 5.79
N GLU A 290 14.48 6.29 4.51
CA GLU A 290 13.99 7.18 3.46
C GLU A 290 12.49 7.00 3.21
N LEU A 291 11.99 5.76 3.11
CA LEU A 291 10.57 5.48 2.96
C LEU A 291 9.75 6.02 4.13
N THR A 292 10.22 5.79 5.36
CA THR A 292 9.54 6.28 6.56
C THR A 292 9.44 7.80 6.56
N GLU A 293 10.52 8.49 6.15
CA GLU A 293 10.52 9.94 6.01
C GLU A 293 9.54 10.40 4.92
N ARG A 294 9.50 9.73 3.78
CA ARG A 294 8.54 10.02 2.70
C ARG A 294 7.09 9.85 3.17
N ALA A 295 6.77 8.77 3.88
CA ALA A 295 5.43 8.52 4.42
C ALA A 295 5.02 9.58 5.45
N ASP A 296 5.90 9.98 6.34
CA ASP A 296 5.64 11.03 7.34
C ASP A 296 5.51 12.42 6.70
N ASN A 297 6.28 12.68 5.65
CA ASN A 297 6.21 13.93 4.91
C ASN A 297 4.94 14.03 4.05
N ALA A 298 4.39 12.94 3.56
CA ALA A 298 3.16 12.93 2.79
C ALA A 298 2.01 13.64 3.52
N ILE A 299 1.89 13.45 4.83
CA ILE A 299 0.89 14.14 5.67
C ILE A 299 1.16 15.66 5.75
N LYS A 300 2.42 16.06 5.77
CA LYS A 300 2.81 17.49 5.82
C LYS A 300 2.55 18.22 4.51
N PHE A 301 2.55 17.52 3.39
CA PHE A 301 2.26 18.07 2.06
C PHE A 301 0.77 18.26 1.81
N LEU A 302 -0.12 17.66 2.61
CA LEU A 302 -1.54 17.90 2.55
C LEU A 302 -1.88 19.21 3.25
N SER A 303 -1.85 20.30 2.51
CA SER A 303 -2.15 21.65 3.02
C SER A 303 -3.61 21.85 3.46
N ASP A 304 -4.49 20.92 3.09
CA ASP A 304 -5.88 20.89 3.48
C ASP A 304 -6.04 19.99 4.70
N MET A 305 -6.55 20.56 5.82
CA MET A 305 -6.80 19.79 7.05
C MET A 305 -7.77 18.63 6.83
N PHE A 306 -8.70 18.74 5.89
CA PHE A 306 -9.60 17.64 5.55
C PHE A 306 -8.83 16.51 4.88
N ALA A 307 -8.04 16.81 3.85
CA ALA A 307 -7.23 15.82 3.16
C ALA A 307 -6.25 15.11 4.11
N ALA A 308 -5.61 15.85 5.03
CA ALA A 308 -4.73 15.28 6.04
C ALA A 308 -5.48 14.34 7.01
N ARG A 309 -6.69 14.73 7.46
CA ARG A 309 -7.54 13.90 8.32
C ARG A 309 -8.03 12.66 7.58
N PHE A 310 -8.46 12.83 6.31
CA PHE A 310 -8.89 11.74 5.45
C PHE A 310 -7.76 10.72 5.26
N TYR A 311 -6.57 11.19 4.85
CA TYR A 311 -5.41 10.32 4.66
C TYR A 311 -5.03 9.58 5.95
N LYS A 312 -4.99 10.27 7.09
CA LYS A 312 -4.67 9.64 8.38
C LYS A 312 -5.66 8.51 8.72
N LEU A 313 -6.95 8.72 8.45
CA LEU A 313 -7.97 7.71 8.66
C LEU A 313 -7.79 6.55 7.69
N ALA A 314 -7.58 6.83 6.40
CA ALA A 314 -7.34 5.82 5.37
C ALA A 314 -6.10 4.97 5.70
N ALA A 315 -4.96 5.61 5.94
CA ALA A 315 -3.71 4.94 6.28
C ALA A 315 -3.83 4.06 7.54
N GLY A 316 -4.59 4.53 8.55
CA GLY A 316 -4.88 3.72 9.74
C GLY A 316 -5.76 2.52 9.45
N LYS A 317 -6.78 2.66 8.59
CA LYS A 317 -7.74 1.57 8.30
C LYS A 317 -7.19 0.54 7.32
N VAL A 318 -6.37 0.93 6.35
CA VAL A 318 -5.72 -0.02 5.43
C VAL A 318 -4.51 -0.73 6.07
N GLY A 319 -4.03 -0.30 7.25
CA GLY A 319 -2.96 -0.98 7.99
C GLY A 319 -1.56 -0.42 7.80
N VAL A 320 -1.40 0.78 7.21
CA VAL A 320 -0.08 1.43 7.03
C VAL A 320 0.66 1.58 8.35
N HIS A 321 -0.05 1.99 9.42
CA HIS A 321 0.57 2.19 10.73
C HIS A 321 1.08 0.87 11.31
N ASP A 322 0.32 -0.22 11.19
CA ASP A 322 0.67 -1.53 11.73
C ASP A 322 1.93 -2.08 11.04
N TYR A 323 2.00 -1.99 9.70
CA TYR A 323 3.19 -2.42 8.97
C TYR A 323 4.40 -1.50 9.19
N LYS A 324 4.18 -0.20 9.33
CA LYS A 324 5.24 0.74 9.71
C LYS A 324 5.86 0.37 11.06
N ASP A 325 5.04 0.01 12.06
CA ASP A 325 5.51 -0.40 13.37
C ASP A 325 6.25 -1.75 13.32
N LEU A 326 5.76 -2.71 12.52
CA LEU A 326 6.45 -3.99 12.28
C LEU A 326 7.83 -3.77 11.63
N VAL A 327 7.90 -2.95 10.59
CA VAL A 327 9.15 -2.58 9.92
C VAL A 327 10.10 -1.90 10.90
N ALA A 328 9.62 -0.94 11.70
CA ALA A 328 10.45 -0.26 12.71
C ALA A 328 11.02 -1.22 13.77
N GLN A 329 10.23 -2.20 14.19
CA GLN A 329 10.68 -3.24 15.12
C GLN A 329 11.77 -4.14 14.51
N LYS A 330 11.57 -4.60 13.26
CA LYS A 330 12.58 -5.40 12.54
C LYS A 330 13.85 -4.60 12.27
N LEU A 331 13.69 -3.31 11.93
CA LEU A 331 14.79 -2.39 11.71
C LEU A 331 15.68 -2.28 12.96
N LYS A 332 15.07 -2.08 14.13
CA LYS A 332 15.80 -2.02 15.40
C LYS A 332 16.55 -3.32 15.66
N THR A 333 15.90 -4.47 15.45
CA THR A 333 16.55 -5.78 15.57
C THR A 333 17.75 -5.91 14.62
N ALA A 334 17.59 -5.41 13.40
CA ALA A 334 18.62 -5.41 12.39
C ALA A 334 19.81 -4.50 12.77
N GLU A 335 19.55 -3.33 13.33
CA GLU A 335 20.57 -2.41 13.86
C GLU A 335 21.38 -3.08 15.00
N ASP A 336 20.70 -3.68 15.97
CA ASP A 336 21.34 -4.37 17.09
C ASP A 336 22.23 -5.51 16.58
N LEU A 337 21.74 -6.34 15.66
CA LEU A 337 22.52 -7.40 15.02
C LEU A 337 23.71 -6.86 14.21
N TYR A 338 23.53 -5.76 13.49
CA TYR A 338 24.63 -5.11 12.76
C TYR A 338 25.75 -4.67 13.70
N HIS A 339 25.42 -4.04 14.81
CA HIS A 339 26.38 -3.62 15.82
C HIS A 339 27.13 -4.83 16.43
N ASP A 340 26.42 -5.89 16.78
CA ASP A 340 27.03 -7.12 17.30
C ASP A 340 27.98 -7.76 16.28
N MET A 341 27.59 -7.79 15.00
CA MET A 341 28.42 -8.33 13.93
C MET A 341 29.70 -7.53 13.71
N VAL A 342 29.59 -6.20 13.72
CA VAL A 342 30.75 -5.29 13.57
C VAL A 342 31.70 -5.44 14.78
N GLU A 343 31.16 -5.53 15.98
CA GLU A 343 31.97 -5.74 17.20
C GLU A 343 32.70 -7.08 17.17
N GLN A 344 32.03 -8.17 16.82
CA GLN A 344 32.64 -9.50 16.66
C GLN A 344 33.72 -9.50 15.57
N PHE A 345 33.48 -8.77 14.47
CA PHE A 345 34.47 -8.64 13.41
C PHE A 345 35.73 -7.90 13.91
N ASN A 346 35.55 -6.80 14.63
CA ASN A 346 36.68 -6.02 15.18
C ASN A 346 37.46 -6.81 16.22
N GLN A 347 36.82 -7.53 17.13
CA GLN A 347 37.45 -8.40 18.11
C GLN A 347 38.26 -9.52 17.40
N SER A 348 37.72 -10.07 16.33
CA SER A 348 38.40 -11.09 15.54
C SER A 348 39.64 -10.56 14.83
N ARG A 349 39.61 -9.34 14.33
CA ARG A 349 40.79 -8.67 13.71
C ARG A 349 41.86 -8.40 14.75
N ALA A 350 41.49 -7.92 15.94
CA ALA A 350 42.44 -7.69 17.01
C ALA A 350 43.13 -8.98 17.41
N PHE A 351 42.40 -10.07 17.62
CA PHE A 351 42.95 -11.38 17.93
C PHE A 351 43.90 -11.90 16.82
N PHE A 352 43.54 -11.69 15.54
CA PHE A 352 44.38 -12.12 14.43
C PHE A 352 45.71 -11.33 14.37
N LEU A 353 45.65 -10.03 14.64
CA LEU A 353 46.85 -9.20 14.74
C LEU A 353 47.76 -9.63 15.90
N GLU A 354 47.18 -9.86 17.08
CA GLU A 354 47.90 -10.36 18.25
C GLU A 354 48.54 -11.72 17.98
N ALA A 355 47.77 -12.67 17.39
CA ALA A 355 48.32 -13.98 17.01
C ALA A 355 49.45 -13.89 16.00
N THR A 356 49.36 -12.97 15.03
CA THR A 356 50.38 -12.72 14.03
C THR A 356 51.67 -12.17 14.68
N VAL A 357 51.53 -11.21 15.59
CA VAL A 357 52.67 -10.67 16.36
C VAL A 357 53.33 -11.75 17.18
N VAL A 358 52.54 -12.57 17.91
CA VAL A 358 53.09 -13.70 18.69
C VAL A 358 53.82 -14.69 17.79
N LEU A 359 53.25 -15.01 16.61
CA LEU A 359 53.89 -15.91 15.64
C LEU A 359 55.22 -15.36 15.14
N ILE A 360 55.28 -14.06 14.82
CA ILE A 360 56.54 -13.40 14.41
C ILE A 360 57.58 -13.49 15.53
N LEU A 361 57.20 -13.19 16.78
CA LEU A 361 58.09 -13.28 17.93
C LEU A 361 58.60 -14.73 18.15
N LEU A 362 57.72 -15.72 17.98
CA LEU A 362 58.14 -17.13 18.05
C LEU A 362 59.13 -17.52 16.95
N ILE A 363 58.92 -17.02 15.73
CA ILE A 363 59.84 -17.23 14.61
C ILE A 363 61.18 -16.55 14.89
N GLU A 364 61.18 -15.31 15.37
CA GLU A 364 62.44 -14.60 15.73
C GLU A 364 63.17 -15.34 16.84
N LEU A 365 62.45 -15.79 17.88
CA LEU A 365 63.02 -16.56 18.99
C LEU A 365 63.61 -17.86 18.49
N PHE A 366 62.96 -18.58 17.59
CA PHE A 366 63.44 -19.80 16.97
C PHE A 366 64.75 -19.56 16.17
N PHE A 367 64.83 -18.50 15.39
CA PHE A 367 66.07 -18.14 14.67
C PHE A 367 67.16 -17.69 15.60
N LEU A 368 66.90 -17.03 16.71
CA LEU A 368 67.86 -16.61 17.72
C LEU A 368 68.51 -17.82 18.43
N PHE A 369 67.66 -18.87 18.70
CA PHE A 369 68.22 -20.13 19.24
C PHE A 369 68.98 -20.98 18.22
N LYS A 370 68.55 -20.94 16.95
CA LYS A 370 69.25 -21.71 15.87
C LYS A 370 70.46 -21.01 15.29
N GLY A 371 70.58 -19.71 15.46
CA GLY A 371 71.62 -18.85 14.90
C GLY A 371 72.86 -18.66 15.79
N LYS A 372 73.04 -19.47 16.86
CA LYS A 372 74.35 -19.53 17.55
C LYS A 372 75.08 -20.78 17.15
N PRO A 373 75.95 -20.75 16.13
CA PRO A 373 77.10 -21.72 15.99
C PRO A 373 78.12 -21.30 17.01
N TYR A 374 78.56 -22.23 17.81
CA TYR A 374 79.83 -22.15 18.54
C TYR A 374 80.96 -22.18 17.55
#